data_d4133a9d95ffda65e6e17e1070b1d9d4
#
_entry.id   d4133a9d95ffda65e6e17e1070b1d9d4
#
_cell.length_a   1.000
_cell.length_b   1.000
_cell.length_c   1.000
_cell.angle_alpha   90.00
_cell.angle_beta   90.00
_cell.angle_gamma   90.00
#
_symmetry.space_group_name_H-M   'P 1'
#
loop_
_entity.id
_entity.type
_entity.pdbx_description
1 polymer ?
#
loop_
_entity_poly.entity_id
_entity_poly.type
_entity_poly.pdbx_seq_one_letter_code
_entity_poly.pdbx_strand_id
1 'polypeptide(L)'
;AEVQSQKNAMLLNALSYLCNNPLLGQETPTLIAEMIKHPTLRGLTQKRLHSRPYRWVRFPVASEDAEEQDTLFMEGTTAAGAPEGYRFNTANGKLQFWTEDLDQKFQTMGLSALPVFYSEREQLIDLPYVQLDGGDDIDGIISPFYPNTLAVPGRIVSPNEETPGGKLRQEGYDTELVTGRPPAPHFHSWTHYFWQSQEMWPDLYVQMHPEKAASLAIEDGETVRVETSHGSIEARAWVTLGIRKSAVFVPIGWGEKQPYHPWRSVNFMTDKTQRDPISDQTNLKTLLCRVAKA
;
A
#
# COMPACT_ATOMS: atom_id res chain seq x y z
N ALA A 1 6.01 -16.78 11.34
CA ALA A 1 5.85 -15.38 10.86
C ALA A 1 5.07 -14.54 11.88
N GLU A 2 3.92 -14.97 12.34
CA GLU A 2 3.06 -14.24 13.29
C GLU A 2 3.74 -13.97 14.64
N VAL A 3 4.40 -14.99 15.21
CA VAL A 3 5.15 -14.85 16.48
C VAL A 3 6.32 -13.86 16.34
N GLN A 4 6.96 -13.79 15.18
CA GLN A 4 8.04 -12.84 14.94
C GLN A 4 7.51 -11.43 14.75
N SER A 5 6.36 -11.28 14.08
CA SER A 5 5.67 -10.00 13.93
C SER A 5 5.22 -9.43 15.27
N GLN A 6 4.63 -10.27 16.14
CA GLN A 6 4.24 -9.86 17.51
C GLN A 6 5.44 -9.45 18.35
N LYS A 7 6.56 -10.19 18.27
CA LYS A 7 7.80 -9.83 18.96
C LYS A 7 8.35 -8.48 18.46
N ASN A 8 8.31 -8.23 17.15
CA ASN A 8 8.75 -6.96 16.58
C ASN A 8 7.85 -5.79 17.02
N ALA A 9 6.54 -5.99 17.05
CA ALA A 9 5.60 -4.97 17.53
C ALA A 9 5.79 -4.67 19.03
N MET A 10 5.98 -5.69 19.87
CA MET A 10 6.31 -5.51 21.29
C MET A 10 7.64 -4.79 21.47
N LEU A 11 8.64 -5.10 20.65
CA LEU A 11 9.93 -4.44 20.65
C LEU A 11 9.81 -2.95 20.31
N LEU A 12 9.10 -2.60 19.25
CA LEU A 12 8.88 -1.22 18.83
C LEU A 12 8.09 -0.42 19.88
N ASN A 13 7.07 -1.02 20.49
CA ASN A 13 6.31 -0.38 21.58
C ASN A 13 7.17 -0.16 22.81
N ALA A 14 7.98 -1.14 23.21
CA ALA A 14 8.90 -1.01 24.33
C ALA A 14 9.97 0.06 24.05
N LEU A 15 10.54 0.11 22.84
CA LEU A 15 11.49 1.15 22.45
C LEU A 15 10.86 2.54 22.49
N SER A 16 9.65 2.70 21.97
CA SER A 16 8.91 3.96 22.02
C SER A 16 8.65 4.41 23.45
N TYR A 17 8.21 3.49 24.31
CA TYR A 17 7.97 3.78 25.73
C TYR A 17 9.26 4.20 26.45
N LEU A 18 10.35 3.47 26.24
CA LEU A 18 11.66 3.74 26.84
C LEU A 18 12.25 5.07 26.35
N CYS A 19 12.13 5.37 25.06
CA CYS A 19 12.64 6.63 24.49
C CYS A 19 11.88 7.87 24.99
N ASN A 20 10.61 7.72 25.36
CA ASN A 20 9.76 8.81 25.81
C ASN A 20 9.63 8.95 27.33
N ASN A 21 10.21 8.01 28.11
CA ASN A 21 10.10 8.05 29.58
C ASN A 21 11.39 8.57 30.21
N PRO A 22 11.38 9.80 30.79
CA PRO A 22 12.56 10.42 31.39
C PRO A 22 13.07 9.69 32.64
N LEU A 23 12.25 8.86 33.30
CA LEU A 23 12.64 8.12 34.51
C LEU A 23 13.50 6.88 34.20
N LEU A 24 13.50 6.40 32.96
CA LEU A 24 14.27 5.23 32.51
C LEU A 24 15.58 5.60 31.83
N GLY A 25 15.95 6.87 31.82
CA GLY A 25 17.07 7.40 31.04
C GLY A 25 18.47 6.83 31.36
N GLN A 26 18.67 6.20 32.53
CA GLN A 26 19.97 5.65 32.91
C GLN A 26 20.15 4.16 32.51
N GLU A 27 19.06 3.40 32.41
CA GLU A 27 19.11 1.97 32.05
C GLU A 27 18.78 1.72 30.56
N THR A 28 18.22 2.72 29.90
CA THR A 28 17.77 2.65 28.50
C THR A 28 18.88 2.23 27.51
N PRO A 29 20.14 2.71 27.61
CA PRO A 29 21.20 2.33 26.66
C PRO A 29 21.52 0.84 26.68
N THR A 30 21.55 0.23 27.87
CA THR A 30 21.84 -1.20 28.01
C THR A 30 20.70 -2.06 27.49
N LEU A 31 19.48 -1.67 27.79
CA LEU A 31 18.29 -2.37 27.32
C LEU A 31 18.14 -2.28 25.78
N ILE A 32 18.35 -1.12 25.20
CA ILE A 32 18.37 -0.93 23.75
C ILE A 32 19.46 -1.77 23.10
N ALA A 33 20.66 -1.79 23.66
CA ALA A 33 21.77 -2.59 23.14
C ALA A 33 21.49 -4.10 23.18
N GLU A 34 20.79 -4.58 24.21
CA GLU A 34 20.36 -5.98 24.28
C GLU A 34 19.21 -6.31 23.35
N MET A 35 18.27 -5.39 23.17
CA MET A 35 17.12 -5.56 22.28
C MET A 35 17.52 -5.47 20.80
N ILE A 36 18.51 -4.68 20.46
CA ILE A 36 19.02 -4.52 19.10
C ILE A 36 20.14 -5.54 18.85
N LYS A 37 19.80 -6.82 18.89
CA LYS A 37 20.76 -7.90 18.58
C LYS A 37 21.10 -8.03 17.10
N HIS A 38 20.40 -7.34 16.23
CA HIS A 38 20.63 -7.41 14.79
C HIS A 38 21.97 -6.74 14.45
N PRO A 39 22.88 -7.41 13.71
CA PRO A 39 24.22 -6.88 13.43
C PRO A 39 24.25 -5.47 12.83
N THR A 40 23.25 -5.14 12.02
CA THR A 40 23.14 -3.84 11.34
C THR A 40 22.71 -2.68 12.23
N LEU A 41 22.21 -2.97 13.42
CA LEU A 41 21.68 -1.97 14.36
C LEU A 41 22.55 -1.84 15.60
N ARG A 42 23.65 -2.61 15.73
CA ARG A 42 24.52 -2.60 16.91
C ARG A 42 25.11 -1.24 17.22
N GLY A 43 25.35 -0.43 16.20
CA GLY A 43 25.87 0.93 16.36
C GLY A 43 24.79 1.99 16.62
N LEU A 44 23.53 1.63 16.66
CA LEU A 44 22.42 2.56 16.93
C LEU A 44 22.24 2.70 18.45
N THR A 45 23.15 3.42 19.10
CA THR A 45 23.12 3.65 20.54
C THR A 45 22.44 5.00 20.86
N GLN A 46 21.94 5.13 22.08
CA GLN A 46 21.38 6.40 22.58
C GLN A 46 22.44 7.51 22.55
N LYS A 47 23.66 7.22 22.93
CA LYS A 47 24.78 8.17 22.90
C LYS A 47 25.02 8.68 21.49
N ARG A 48 25.06 7.78 20.50
CA ARG A 48 25.21 8.16 19.08
C ARG A 48 24.06 9.02 18.57
N LEU A 49 22.82 8.67 18.91
CA LEU A 49 21.65 9.47 18.56
C LEU A 49 21.69 10.85 19.20
N HIS A 50 22.06 10.95 20.48
CA HIS A 50 22.14 12.24 21.18
C HIS A 50 23.31 13.13 20.71
N SER A 51 24.39 12.53 20.19
CA SER A 51 25.50 13.30 19.65
C SER A 51 25.17 14.02 18.32
N ARG A 52 24.03 13.69 17.71
CA ARG A 52 23.62 14.24 16.43
C ARG A 52 22.57 15.35 16.62
N PRO A 53 22.68 16.48 15.91
CA PRO A 53 21.72 17.60 16.04
C PRO A 53 20.29 17.19 15.67
N TYR A 54 20.12 16.26 14.73
CA TYR A 54 18.82 15.79 14.26
C TYR A 54 18.36 14.47 14.89
N ARG A 55 19.15 13.87 15.80
CA ARG A 55 18.85 12.62 16.51
C ARG A 55 18.48 11.45 15.58
N TRP A 56 19.15 11.35 14.44
CA TRP A 56 19.05 10.22 13.53
C TRP A 56 20.43 9.75 13.08
N VAL A 57 20.51 8.52 12.65
CA VAL A 57 21.73 7.86 12.18
C VAL A 57 21.39 7.11 10.91
N ARG A 58 22.24 7.21 9.91
CA ARG A 58 22.14 6.34 8.73
C ARG A 58 22.61 4.95 9.10
N PHE A 59 21.85 3.96 8.72
CA PHE A 59 22.20 2.56 8.96
C PHE A 59 22.34 1.80 7.62
N PRO A 60 23.03 0.66 7.60
CA PRO A 60 23.52 -0.13 8.73
C PRO A 60 24.72 0.50 9.43
N VAL A 61 24.78 0.35 10.75
CA VAL A 61 25.93 0.70 11.58
C VAL A 61 26.30 -0.46 12.48
N ALA A 62 27.48 -1.03 12.28
CA ALA A 62 27.91 -2.24 12.97
C ALA A 62 28.43 -2.00 14.40
N SER A 63 28.88 -0.78 14.71
CA SER A 63 29.35 -0.36 16.03
C SER A 63 29.05 1.12 16.27
N GLU A 64 29.16 1.56 17.53
CA GLU A 64 28.92 2.96 17.92
C GLU A 64 29.80 3.94 17.14
N ASP A 65 31.05 3.56 16.86
CA ASP A 65 32.03 4.40 16.19
C ASP A 65 32.15 4.14 14.68
N ALA A 66 31.34 3.20 14.15
CA ALA A 66 31.36 2.91 12.71
C ALA A 66 30.93 4.14 11.89
N GLU A 67 31.61 4.36 10.78
CA GLU A 67 31.19 5.37 9.80
C GLU A 67 29.82 5.05 9.24
N GLU A 68 29.02 6.09 8.99
CA GLU A 68 27.73 5.95 8.35
C GLU A 68 27.90 5.83 6.86
N GLN A 69 27.18 4.90 6.25
CA GLN A 69 27.19 4.76 4.80
C GLN A 69 26.28 5.81 4.18
N ASP A 70 26.81 6.61 3.25
CA ASP A 70 26.04 7.60 2.52
C ASP A 70 25.04 6.96 1.54
N THR A 71 25.44 5.84 0.96
CA THR A 71 24.66 5.12 -0.04
C THR A 71 24.76 3.63 0.21
N LEU A 72 23.60 2.94 0.18
CA LEU A 72 23.55 1.47 0.27
C LEU A 72 23.99 0.84 -1.07
N PHE A 73 24.45 -0.39 -0.98
CA PHE A 73 24.78 -1.23 -2.14
C PHE A 73 25.92 -0.68 -3.02
N MET A 74 26.80 0.14 -2.47
CA MET A 74 27.99 0.62 -3.17
C MET A 74 28.98 -0.52 -3.43
N GLU A 75 29.80 -0.36 -4.46
CA GLU A 75 30.88 -1.30 -4.75
C GLU A 75 31.87 -1.38 -3.57
N GLY A 76 32.27 -2.60 -3.22
CA GLY A 76 33.14 -2.86 -2.07
C GLY A 76 32.44 -2.85 -0.70
N THR A 77 31.13 -2.57 -0.64
CA THR A 77 30.38 -2.65 0.62
C THR A 77 29.75 -4.02 0.80
N THR A 78 29.49 -4.40 2.05
CA THR A 78 28.78 -5.63 2.40
C THR A 78 27.35 -5.27 2.83
N ALA A 79 26.36 -5.91 2.23
CA ALA A 79 24.97 -5.74 2.63
C ALA A 79 24.74 -6.30 4.05
N ALA A 80 23.81 -5.69 4.75
CA ALA A 80 23.44 -6.11 6.09
C ALA A 80 22.93 -7.55 6.12
N GLY A 81 23.54 -8.39 6.96
CA GLY A 81 23.20 -9.81 7.09
C GLY A 81 23.70 -10.72 5.96
N ALA A 82 24.44 -10.17 5.00
CA ALA A 82 25.05 -10.93 3.91
C ALA A 82 26.49 -11.37 4.25
N PRO A 83 27.04 -12.37 3.54
CA PRO A 83 28.44 -12.69 3.59
C PRO A 83 29.32 -11.49 3.22
N GLU A 84 30.57 -11.48 3.73
CA GLU A 84 31.51 -10.41 3.42
C GLU A 84 31.73 -10.25 1.91
N GLY A 85 31.71 -9.01 1.43
CA GLY A 85 31.85 -8.67 0.02
C GLY A 85 30.56 -8.76 -0.80
N TYR A 86 29.47 -9.22 -0.21
CA TYR A 86 28.18 -9.29 -0.91
C TYR A 86 27.44 -7.95 -0.82
N ARG A 87 27.34 -7.24 -1.95
CA ARG A 87 26.60 -5.95 -2.04
C ARG A 87 25.12 -6.08 -1.74
N PHE A 88 24.55 -7.23 -2.03
CA PHE A 88 23.14 -7.55 -1.81
C PHE A 88 23.02 -8.81 -0.98
N ASN A 89 22.01 -8.88 -0.14
CA ASN A 89 21.71 -10.10 0.63
C ASN A 89 20.95 -11.11 -0.24
N THR A 90 21.63 -11.63 -1.23
CA THR A 90 21.16 -12.63 -2.19
C THR A 90 22.17 -13.78 -2.26
N ALA A 91 21.79 -14.91 -2.80
CA ALA A 91 22.63 -16.09 -2.88
C ALA A 91 23.98 -15.87 -3.59
N ASN A 92 24.03 -14.93 -4.53
CA ASN A 92 25.22 -14.59 -5.31
C ASN A 92 25.78 -13.19 -5.02
N GLY A 93 25.23 -12.47 -4.03
CA GLY A 93 25.66 -11.12 -3.65
C GLY A 93 25.32 -10.03 -4.65
N LYS A 94 24.50 -10.31 -5.68
CA LYS A 94 24.13 -9.39 -6.75
C LYS A 94 22.64 -9.04 -6.70
N LEU A 95 22.28 -7.90 -7.28
CA LEU A 95 20.88 -7.55 -7.53
C LEU A 95 20.24 -8.61 -8.44
N GLN A 96 19.11 -9.13 -8.01
CA GLN A 96 18.35 -10.14 -8.75
C GLN A 96 17.16 -9.49 -9.44
N PHE A 97 17.09 -9.58 -10.77
CA PHE A 97 15.93 -9.21 -11.59
C PHE A 97 15.04 -10.41 -11.91
N TRP A 98 15.59 -11.61 -11.84
CA TRP A 98 14.93 -12.88 -12.08
C TRP A 98 15.44 -13.92 -11.07
N THR A 99 14.56 -14.74 -10.56
CA THR A 99 14.89 -15.86 -9.67
C THR A 99 14.18 -17.11 -10.11
N GLU A 100 14.85 -18.25 -10.00
CA GLU A 100 14.28 -19.54 -10.37
C GLU A 100 13.09 -19.92 -9.50
N ASP A 101 13.13 -19.62 -8.20
CA ASP A 101 12.03 -19.88 -7.28
C ASP A 101 10.76 -19.10 -7.66
N LEU A 102 10.91 -17.83 -8.05
CA LEU A 102 9.80 -17.02 -8.53
C LEU A 102 9.26 -17.56 -9.86
N ASP A 103 10.15 -17.93 -10.78
CA ASP A 103 9.78 -18.46 -12.09
C ASP A 103 8.97 -19.75 -11.96
N GLN A 104 9.44 -20.70 -11.16
CA GLN A 104 8.71 -21.95 -10.92
C GLN A 104 7.31 -21.71 -10.34
N LYS A 105 7.16 -20.78 -9.39
CA LYS A 105 5.86 -20.43 -8.81
C LYS A 105 4.95 -19.74 -9.81
N PHE A 106 5.48 -18.86 -10.65
CA PHE A 106 4.70 -18.11 -11.62
C PHE A 106 4.28 -18.92 -12.84
N GLN A 107 5.08 -19.91 -13.25
CA GLN A 107 4.71 -20.81 -14.34
C GLN A 107 3.37 -21.50 -14.09
N THR A 108 3.07 -21.88 -12.85
CA THR A 108 1.78 -22.49 -12.49
C THR A 108 0.59 -21.55 -12.68
N MET A 109 0.83 -20.26 -12.73
CA MET A 109 -0.16 -19.19 -12.90
C MET A 109 -0.14 -18.57 -14.30
N GLY A 110 0.69 -19.06 -15.19
CA GLY A 110 0.87 -18.48 -16.53
C GLY A 110 1.55 -17.11 -16.55
N LEU A 111 2.25 -16.75 -15.47
CA LEU A 111 2.93 -15.47 -15.33
C LEU A 111 4.42 -15.57 -15.59
N SER A 112 5.04 -14.43 -15.89
CA SER A 112 6.49 -14.28 -16.04
C SER A 112 7.14 -13.87 -14.71
N ALA A 113 8.31 -14.44 -14.41
CA ALA A 113 9.17 -13.98 -13.33
C ALA A 113 9.90 -12.65 -13.64
N LEU A 114 9.86 -12.20 -14.87
CA LEU A 114 10.36 -10.87 -15.24
C LEU A 114 9.32 -9.80 -14.88
N PRO A 115 9.75 -8.57 -14.60
CA PRO A 115 8.84 -7.45 -14.29
C PRO A 115 8.10 -7.02 -15.57
N VAL A 116 7.02 -7.72 -15.87
CA VAL A 116 6.12 -7.43 -16.99
C VAL A 116 4.92 -6.66 -16.44
N PHE A 117 4.55 -5.59 -17.14
CA PHE A 117 3.35 -4.83 -16.81
C PHE A 117 2.10 -5.60 -17.27
N TYR A 118 1.20 -5.78 -16.34
CA TYR A 118 -0.18 -6.18 -16.59
C TYR A 118 -1.10 -5.10 -16.04
N SER A 119 -2.17 -4.82 -16.77
CA SER A 119 -3.18 -3.86 -16.32
C SER A 119 -4.16 -4.52 -15.35
N GLU A 120 -5.10 -3.73 -14.86
CA GLU A 120 -6.17 -4.21 -14.02
C GLU A 120 -7.32 -4.78 -14.88
N ARG A 121 -8.15 -5.61 -14.27
CA ARG A 121 -9.33 -6.19 -14.91
C ARG A 121 -10.35 -5.13 -15.36
N GLU A 122 -10.54 -4.11 -14.53
CA GLU A 122 -11.39 -2.96 -14.84
C GLU A 122 -10.50 -1.78 -15.26
N GLN A 123 -10.64 -1.34 -16.49
CA GLN A 123 -9.76 -0.31 -17.06
C GLN A 123 -10.48 0.49 -18.16
N LEU A 124 -10.04 1.73 -18.38
CA LEU A 124 -10.61 2.63 -19.39
C LEU A 124 -10.22 2.26 -20.81
N ILE A 125 -9.07 1.63 -20.99
CA ILE A 125 -8.57 1.15 -22.28
C ILE A 125 -8.15 -0.30 -22.13
N ASP A 126 -8.47 -1.11 -23.14
CA ASP A 126 -8.17 -2.55 -23.08
C ASP A 126 -6.68 -2.80 -23.24
N LEU A 127 -6.04 -3.20 -22.15
CA LEU A 127 -4.64 -3.64 -22.09
C LEU A 127 -4.60 -5.07 -21.54
N PRO A 128 -3.55 -5.83 -21.79
CA PRO A 128 -3.41 -7.16 -21.22
C PRO A 128 -3.50 -7.16 -19.69
N TYR A 129 -4.27 -8.07 -19.14
CA TYR A 129 -4.40 -8.24 -17.69
C TYR A 129 -4.39 -9.72 -17.30
N VAL A 130 -4.13 -10.01 -16.03
CA VAL A 130 -4.14 -11.38 -15.50
C VAL A 130 -5.55 -11.73 -15.04
N GLN A 131 -6.11 -12.79 -15.60
CA GLN A 131 -7.35 -13.40 -15.14
C GLN A 131 -7.03 -14.67 -14.38
N LEU A 132 -7.49 -14.79 -13.16
CA LEU A 132 -7.43 -16.05 -12.40
C LEU A 132 -8.62 -16.93 -12.77
N ASP A 133 -8.37 -18.19 -12.99
CA ASP A 133 -9.41 -19.16 -13.29
C ASP A 133 -10.04 -19.62 -11.97
N GLY A 134 -11.29 -19.35 -11.78
CA GLY A 134 -12.02 -19.62 -10.54
C GLY A 134 -13.19 -18.64 -10.38
N GLY A 135 -13.20 -17.62 -11.23
CA GLY A 135 -14.26 -16.61 -11.25
C GLY A 135 -14.37 -15.85 -9.94
N ASP A 136 -15.59 -15.47 -9.60
CA ASP A 136 -15.91 -14.62 -8.46
C ASP A 136 -16.05 -15.43 -7.13
N ASP A 137 -15.94 -16.77 -7.20
CA ASP A 137 -16.14 -17.68 -6.07
C ASP A 137 -14.84 -18.15 -5.40
N ILE A 138 -13.73 -17.46 -5.64
CA ILE A 138 -12.44 -17.83 -5.05
C ILE A 138 -12.43 -17.45 -3.57
N ASP A 139 -12.64 -18.43 -2.72
CA ASP A 139 -12.43 -18.31 -1.28
C ASP A 139 -11.07 -18.94 -0.88
N GLY A 140 -10.39 -18.32 0.08
CA GLY A 140 -9.08 -18.74 0.54
C GLY A 140 -7.92 -18.00 -0.09
N ILE A 141 -6.70 -18.36 0.29
CA ILE A 141 -5.45 -17.70 -0.12
C ILE A 141 -5.00 -18.29 -1.45
N ILE A 142 -4.79 -17.47 -2.46
CA ILE A 142 -4.35 -17.89 -3.80
C ILE A 142 -2.85 -17.69 -4.04
N SER A 143 -2.18 -16.90 -3.23
CA SER A 143 -0.76 -16.59 -3.40
C SER A 143 0.14 -17.82 -3.22
N PRO A 144 0.99 -18.17 -4.18
CA PRO A 144 1.87 -19.33 -4.10
C PRO A 144 2.97 -19.20 -3.04
N PHE A 145 3.09 -18.04 -2.39
CA PHE A 145 4.09 -17.76 -1.35
C PHE A 145 3.61 -18.12 0.06
N TYR A 146 2.33 -18.43 0.24
CA TYR A 146 1.77 -18.79 1.54
C TYR A 146 1.48 -20.29 1.63
N PRO A 147 1.60 -20.88 2.81
CA PRO A 147 1.15 -22.27 3.01
C PRO A 147 -0.37 -22.38 2.88
N ASN A 148 -0.84 -23.55 2.44
CA ASN A 148 -2.26 -23.85 2.26
C ASN A 148 -2.98 -22.96 1.23
N THR A 149 -2.28 -22.57 0.17
CA THR A 149 -2.84 -21.79 -0.93
C THR A 149 -3.70 -22.67 -1.84
N LEU A 150 -4.69 -22.04 -2.46
CA LEU A 150 -5.42 -22.66 -3.56
C LEU A 150 -4.55 -22.63 -4.82
N ALA A 151 -4.48 -23.75 -5.52
CA ALA A 151 -3.83 -23.81 -6.84
C ALA A 151 -4.82 -23.26 -7.89
N VAL A 152 -4.89 -21.94 -8.00
CA VAL A 152 -5.73 -21.27 -8.99
C VAL A 152 -4.85 -20.90 -10.19
N PRO A 153 -5.05 -21.54 -11.35
CA PRO A 153 -4.33 -21.16 -12.55
C PRO A 153 -4.75 -19.77 -13.01
N GLY A 154 -3.87 -19.12 -13.74
CA GLY A 154 -4.14 -17.82 -14.34
C GLY A 154 -3.83 -17.82 -15.83
N ARG A 155 -4.40 -16.89 -16.54
CA ARG A 155 -4.10 -16.62 -17.94
C ARG A 155 -3.99 -15.13 -18.22
N ILE A 156 -3.24 -14.77 -19.23
CA ILE A 156 -3.19 -13.40 -19.73
C ILE A 156 -4.33 -13.22 -20.73
N VAL A 157 -5.22 -12.27 -20.43
CA VAL A 157 -6.31 -11.89 -21.34
C VAL A 157 -5.79 -10.88 -22.34
N SER A 158 -6.02 -11.13 -23.60
CA SER A 158 -5.66 -10.25 -24.71
C SER A 158 -6.60 -9.04 -24.79
N PRO A 159 -6.12 -7.86 -25.21
CA PRO A 159 -6.98 -6.70 -25.44
C PRO A 159 -8.03 -6.88 -26.56
N ASN A 160 -7.91 -7.94 -27.34
CA ASN A 160 -8.89 -8.27 -28.40
C ASN A 160 -10.04 -9.15 -27.90
N GLU A 161 -9.99 -9.62 -26.67
CA GLU A 161 -11.07 -10.37 -26.03
C GLU A 161 -12.09 -9.40 -25.42
N GLU A 162 -13.34 -9.86 -25.27
CA GLU A 162 -14.33 -9.10 -24.52
C GLU A 162 -13.91 -9.03 -23.04
N THR A 163 -13.66 -7.82 -22.56
CA THR A 163 -13.14 -7.58 -21.20
C THR A 163 -14.23 -7.11 -20.26
N PRO A 164 -14.15 -7.40 -18.95
CA PRO A 164 -15.05 -6.83 -17.96
C PRO A 164 -15.08 -5.31 -17.99
N GLY A 165 -13.93 -4.65 -18.16
CA GLY A 165 -13.85 -3.20 -18.32
C GLY A 165 -14.61 -2.70 -19.54
N GLY A 166 -14.54 -3.41 -20.66
CA GLY A 166 -15.29 -3.10 -21.87
C GLY A 166 -16.80 -3.11 -21.64
N LYS A 167 -17.32 -4.12 -20.95
CA LYS A 167 -18.73 -4.22 -20.57
C LYS A 167 -19.15 -3.08 -19.66
N LEU A 168 -18.38 -2.82 -18.60
CA LEU A 168 -18.68 -1.74 -17.65
C LEU A 168 -18.71 -0.36 -18.33
N ARG A 169 -17.80 -0.10 -19.27
CA ARG A 169 -17.83 1.16 -20.04
C ARG A 169 -19.11 1.31 -20.87
N GLN A 170 -19.60 0.21 -21.46
CA GLN A 170 -20.89 0.22 -22.18
C GLN A 170 -22.08 0.50 -21.24
N GLU A 171 -21.96 0.13 -19.97
CA GLU A 171 -22.96 0.41 -18.92
C GLU A 171 -22.79 1.80 -18.29
N GLY A 172 -21.84 2.62 -18.77
CA GLY A 172 -21.63 3.99 -18.32
C GLY A 172 -20.65 4.17 -17.17
N TYR A 173 -19.88 3.14 -16.81
CA TYR A 173 -18.76 3.26 -15.88
C TYR A 173 -17.52 3.77 -16.64
N ASP A 174 -17.48 5.07 -16.87
CA ASP A 174 -16.53 5.75 -17.78
C ASP A 174 -15.37 6.46 -17.07
N THR A 175 -15.26 6.30 -15.77
CA THR A 175 -14.32 7.03 -14.92
C THR A 175 -13.51 6.07 -14.08
N GLU A 176 -12.21 6.29 -14.02
CA GLU A 176 -11.31 5.51 -13.17
C GLU A 176 -11.42 5.95 -11.70
N LEU A 177 -11.75 5.04 -10.81
CA LEU A 177 -11.73 5.26 -9.38
C LEU A 177 -10.35 4.90 -8.82
N VAL A 178 -9.69 5.88 -8.23
CA VAL A 178 -8.44 5.68 -7.50
C VAL A 178 -8.71 5.89 -6.01
N THR A 179 -8.27 4.95 -5.17
CA THR A 179 -8.35 5.08 -3.72
C THR A 179 -6.97 5.23 -3.10
N GLY A 180 -6.88 5.85 -1.94
CA GLY A 180 -5.61 6.06 -1.28
C GLY A 180 -5.74 6.75 0.07
N ARG A 181 -4.61 7.15 0.63
CA ARG A 181 -4.59 7.88 1.89
C ARG A 181 -5.06 9.32 1.71
N PRO A 182 -5.79 9.88 2.68
CA PRO A 182 -6.05 11.31 2.72
C PRO A 182 -4.77 12.09 3.01
N PRO A 183 -4.75 13.42 2.77
CA PRO A 183 -3.63 14.27 3.17
C PRO A 183 -3.49 14.36 4.68
N ALA A 184 -2.32 14.81 5.14
CA ALA A 184 -2.13 15.10 6.56
C ALA A 184 -3.20 16.10 7.08
N PRO A 185 -3.67 15.95 8.32
CA PRO A 185 -3.15 15.09 9.38
C PRO A 185 -3.71 13.66 9.40
N HIS A 186 -4.56 13.29 8.47
CA HIS A 186 -5.05 11.92 8.38
C HIS A 186 -3.96 10.97 7.88
N PHE A 187 -3.95 9.77 8.44
CA PHE A 187 -3.03 8.72 8.02
C PHE A 187 -3.75 7.39 7.73
N HIS A 188 -4.54 6.94 8.67
CA HIS A 188 -5.42 5.77 8.58
C HIS A 188 -6.72 6.06 9.32
N SER A 189 -7.66 5.12 9.30
CA SER A 189 -8.99 5.26 9.92
C SER A 189 -8.95 5.71 11.39
N TRP A 190 -7.97 5.28 12.18
CA TRP A 190 -7.84 5.67 13.58
C TRP A 190 -7.56 7.18 13.78
N THR A 191 -6.93 7.86 12.82
CA THR A 191 -6.69 9.31 12.90
C THR A 191 -7.97 10.14 12.78
N HIS A 192 -9.04 9.56 12.21
CA HIS A 192 -10.35 10.18 12.13
C HIS A 192 -11.07 10.29 13.48
N TYR A 193 -10.52 9.72 14.56
CA TYR A 193 -11.01 9.92 15.94
C TYR A 193 -10.38 11.11 16.63
N PHE A 194 -9.39 11.76 16.02
CA PHE A 194 -8.77 12.97 16.55
C PHE A 194 -9.53 14.21 16.08
N TRP A 195 -9.94 15.05 17.01
CA TRP A 195 -10.72 16.26 16.72
C TRP A 195 -9.98 17.21 15.77
N GLN A 196 -8.63 17.33 15.89
CA GLN A 196 -7.81 18.15 14.99
C GLN A 196 -7.91 17.71 13.53
N SER A 197 -7.89 16.39 13.31
CA SER A 197 -8.03 15.82 11.99
C SER A 197 -9.42 16.05 11.41
N GLN A 198 -10.45 15.96 12.27
CA GLN A 198 -11.83 16.20 11.88
C GLN A 198 -12.10 17.67 11.53
N GLU A 199 -11.49 18.62 12.23
CA GLU A 199 -11.61 20.04 11.87
C GLU A 199 -10.99 20.37 10.52
N MET A 200 -9.87 19.72 10.18
CA MET A 200 -9.19 19.96 8.90
C MET A 200 -9.87 19.28 7.71
N TRP A 201 -10.38 18.08 7.92
CA TRP A 201 -10.99 17.24 6.87
C TRP A 201 -12.23 16.53 7.43
N PRO A 202 -13.34 17.24 7.63
CA PRO A 202 -14.53 16.66 8.29
C PRO A 202 -15.26 15.65 7.42
N ASP A 203 -15.31 15.89 6.11
CA ASP A 203 -16.12 15.13 5.18
C ASP A 203 -15.29 14.19 4.32
N LEU A 204 -15.86 13.05 3.99
CA LEU A 204 -15.38 12.24 2.89
C LEU A 204 -15.54 13.02 1.59
N TYR A 205 -14.50 13.07 0.80
CA TYR A 205 -14.50 13.82 -0.45
C TYR A 205 -14.15 12.94 -1.64
N VAL A 206 -14.56 13.39 -2.82
CA VAL A 206 -14.12 12.87 -4.10
C VAL A 206 -13.44 13.99 -4.89
N GLN A 207 -12.16 13.84 -5.16
CA GLN A 207 -11.47 14.76 -6.07
C GLN A 207 -11.90 14.48 -7.49
N MET A 208 -12.23 15.53 -8.22
CA MET A 208 -12.58 15.46 -9.63
C MET A 208 -12.06 16.67 -10.40
N HIS A 209 -11.70 16.44 -11.65
CA HIS A 209 -11.25 17.52 -12.53
C HIS A 209 -12.37 18.50 -12.86
N PRO A 210 -12.12 19.84 -12.97
CA PRO A 210 -13.13 20.84 -13.26
C PRO A 210 -13.96 20.54 -14.53
N GLU A 211 -13.35 20.05 -15.59
CA GLU A 211 -14.08 19.70 -16.82
C GLU A 211 -15.01 18.49 -16.61
N LYS A 212 -14.61 17.52 -15.78
CA LYS A 212 -15.49 16.40 -15.41
C LYS A 212 -16.65 16.89 -14.56
N ALA A 213 -16.41 17.72 -13.58
CA ALA A 213 -17.44 18.31 -12.73
C ALA A 213 -18.45 19.12 -13.58
N ALA A 214 -17.95 19.98 -14.47
CA ALA A 214 -18.80 20.76 -15.37
C ALA A 214 -19.64 19.87 -16.30
N SER A 215 -19.10 18.79 -16.85
CA SER A 215 -19.85 17.87 -17.71
C SER A 215 -21.01 17.15 -16.99
N LEU A 216 -20.90 17.02 -15.66
CA LEU A 216 -21.90 16.41 -14.79
C LEU A 216 -22.79 17.45 -14.08
N ALA A 217 -22.56 18.74 -14.33
CA ALA A 217 -23.19 19.87 -13.65
C ALA A 217 -23.00 19.82 -12.12
N ILE A 218 -21.86 19.36 -11.65
CA ILE A 218 -21.47 19.27 -10.24
C ILE A 218 -20.66 20.51 -9.86
N GLU A 219 -21.00 21.12 -8.73
CA GLU A 219 -20.26 22.22 -8.14
C GLU A 219 -19.34 21.72 -7.00
N ASP A 220 -18.31 22.52 -6.68
CA ASP A 220 -17.42 22.23 -5.57
C ASP A 220 -18.20 22.21 -4.24
N GLY A 221 -17.96 21.20 -3.41
CA GLY A 221 -18.66 20.99 -2.14
C GLY A 221 -20.04 20.32 -2.24
N GLU A 222 -20.60 20.10 -3.44
CA GLU A 222 -21.85 19.35 -3.58
C GLU A 222 -21.71 17.90 -3.14
N THR A 223 -22.79 17.32 -2.62
CA THR A 223 -22.85 15.88 -2.36
C THR A 223 -23.06 15.14 -3.67
N VAL A 224 -22.18 14.21 -3.92
CA VAL A 224 -22.19 13.36 -5.12
C VAL A 224 -22.19 11.89 -4.74
N ARG A 225 -22.79 11.09 -5.62
CA ARG A 225 -22.74 9.64 -5.54
C ARG A 225 -21.66 9.12 -6.47
N VAL A 226 -20.75 8.31 -5.91
CA VAL A 226 -19.78 7.53 -6.65
C VAL A 226 -20.21 6.08 -6.61
N GLU A 227 -20.28 5.44 -7.76
CA GLU A 227 -20.79 4.07 -7.90
C GLU A 227 -19.86 3.25 -8.78
N THR A 228 -19.54 2.04 -8.31
CA THR A 228 -18.88 0.97 -9.07
C THR A 228 -19.89 -0.16 -9.30
N SER A 229 -19.50 -1.18 -10.06
CA SER A 229 -20.29 -2.42 -10.21
C SER A 229 -20.52 -3.16 -8.88
N HIS A 230 -19.73 -2.86 -7.84
CA HIS A 230 -19.75 -3.53 -6.53
C HIS A 230 -20.57 -2.78 -5.48
N GLY A 231 -20.80 -1.49 -5.67
CA GLY A 231 -21.59 -0.68 -4.75
C GLY A 231 -21.38 0.81 -4.92
N SER A 232 -21.92 1.59 -3.98
CA SER A 232 -21.87 3.05 -4.06
C SER A 232 -21.66 3.69 -2.69
N ILE A 233 -21.12 4.90 -2.73
CA ILE A 233 -20.98 5.81 -1.60
C ILE A 233 -21.42 7.21 -1.99
N GLU A 234 -21.68 8.04 -0.99
CA GLU A 234 -21.79 9.48 -1.15
C GLU A 234 -20.54 10.16 -0.58
N ALA A 235 -20.15 11.29 -1.18
CA ALA A 235 -19.01 12.09 -0.75
C ALA A 235 -19.20 13.55 -1.19
N ARG A 236 -18.40 14.47 -0.62
CA ARG A 236 -18.34 15.85 -1.08
C ARG A 236 -17.45 15.97 -2.31
N ALA A 237 -17.92 16.64 -3.33
CA ALA A 237 -17.11 16.97 -4.49
C ALA A 237 -15.98 17.94 -4.10
N TRP A 238 -14.76 17.61 -4.44
CA TRP A 238 -13.62 18.53 -4.40
C TRP A 238 -13.13 18.74 -5.82
N VAL A 239 -13.51 19.87 -6.39
CA VAL A 239 -13.19 20.22 -7.78
C VAL A 239 -11.78 20.79 -7.83
N THR A 240 -10.85 20.10 -8.46
CA THR A 240 -9.44 20.47 -8.47
C THR A 240 -8.72 20.05 -9.76
N LEU A 241 -7.72 20.84 -10.16
CA LEU A 241 -6.81 20.51 -11.25
C LEU A 241 -5.77 19.43 -10.85
N GLY A 242 -5.74 19.02 -9.58
CA GLY A 242 -4.77 18.04 -9.07
C GLY A 242 -5.04 16.59 -9.48
N ILE A 243 -6.08 16.35 -10.28
CA ILE A 243 -6.42 15.02 -10.79
C ILE A 243 -6.70 15.07 -12.30
N ARG A 244 -6.41 13.96 -13.00
CA ARG A 244 -6.69 13.86 -14.44
C ARG A 244 -8.21 13.78 -14.72
N LYS A 245 -8.61 14.19 -15.93
CA LYS A 245 -10.03 14.25 -16.34
C LYS A 245 -10.75 12.89 -16.33
N SER A 246 -10.01 11.83 -16.58
CA SER A 246 -10.55 10.46 -16.69
C SER A 246 -10.65 9.74 -15.34
N ALA A 247 -10.24 10.37 -14.24
CA ALA A 247 -10.20 9.72 -12.93
C ALA A 247 -10.84 10.57 -11.84
N VAL A 248 -11.28 9.88 -10.79
CA VAL A 248 -11.63 10.48 -9.50
C VAL A 248 -10.84 9.80 -8.39
N PHE A 249 -10.57 10.53 -7.32
CA PHE A 249 -9.89 9.99 -6.16
C PHE A 249 -10.80 10.07 -4.94
N VAL A 250 -10.95 8.94 -4.24
CA VAL A 250 -11.69 8.85 -2.98
C VAL A 250 -10.76 8.32 -1.90
N PRO A 251 -10.53 9.07 -0.80
CA PRO A 251 -9.64 8.63 0.25
C PRO A 251 -10.26 7.53 1.13
N ILE A 252 -9.39 6.70 1.69
CA ILE A 252 -9.75 5.69 2.70
C ILE A 252 -9.87 6.32 4.08
N GLY A 253 -10.52 5.62 5.01
CA GLY A 253 -10.47 5.92 6.43
C GLY A 253 -11.81 6.32 7.04
N TRP A 254 -12.73 6.86 6.28
CA TRP A 254 -14.10 7.14 6.76
C TRP A 254 -14.90 5.85 6.95
N GLY A 255 -15.87 5.92 7.85
CA GLY A 255 -16.78 4.82 8.15
C GLY A 255 -18.02 5.28 8.89
N GLU A 256 -19.10 4.52 8.77
CA GLU A 256 -20.44 4.84 9.31
C GLU A 256 -20.48 4.99 10.85
N LYS A 257 -19.49 4.44 11.54
CA LYS A 257 -19.42 4.49 13.00
C LYS A 257 -18.48 5.56 13.55
N GLN A 258 -18.00 6.46 12.70
CA GLN A 258 -17.17 7.57 13.14
C GLN A 258 -18.00 8.62 13.90
N PRO A 259 -17.44 9.21 14.98
CA PRO A 259 -18.23 9.97 15.94
C PRO A 259 -18.74 11.32 15.43
N TYR A 260 -18.10 11.92 14.41
CA TYR A 260 -18.43 13.30 14.00
C TYR A 260 -19.16 13.37 12.67
N HIS A 261 -18.63 12.73 11.65
CA HIS A 261 -19.17 12.75 10.29
C HIS A 261 -19.19 11.31 9.71
N PRO A 262 -20.26 10.56 9.98
CA PRO A 262 -20.35 9.17 9.54
C PRO A 262 -20.60 9.10 8.02
N TRP A 263 -19.56 8.77 7.30
CA TRP A 263 -19.65 8.48 5.87
C TRP A 263 -19.51 6.98 5.61
N ARG A 264 -20.08 6.51 4.53
CA ARG A 264 -19.91 5.11 4.14
C ARG A 264 -18.46 4.86 3.69
N SER A 265 -17.88 3.74 4.10
CA SER A 265 -16.50 3.40 3.72
C SER A 265 -16.35 3.17 2.21
N VAL A 266 -15.24 3.62 1.64
CA VAL A 266 -14.88 3.35 0.25
C VAL A 266 -14.83 1.84 -0.07
N ASN A 267 -14.61 1.00 0.92
CA ASN A 267 -14.59 -0.46 0.76
C ASN A 267 -15.93 -1.05 0.27
N PHE A 268 -17.02 -0.32 0.38
CA PHE A 268 -18.31 -0.73 -0.24
C PHE A 268 -18.31 -0.66 -1.77
N MET A 269 -17.29 -0.05 -2.35
CA MET A 269 -17.12 0.05 -3.80
C MET A 269 -16.08 -0.93 -4.35
N THR A 270 -15.39 -1.67 -3.49
CA THR A 270 -14.32 -2.60 -3.89
C THR A 270 -14.77 -4.04 -3.86
N ASP A 271 -14.10 -4.88 -4.65
CA ASP A 271 -14.38 -6.29 -4.76
C ASP A 271 -13.26 -7.14 -4.15
N LYS A 272 -13.65 -8.25 -3.51
CA LYS A 272 -12.70 -9.23 -2.95
C LYS A 272 -12.12 -10.18 -4.01
N THR A 273 -12.73 -10.25 -5.18
CA THR A 273 -12.40 -11.26 -6.21
C THR A 273 -11.26 -10.83 -7.13
N GLN A 274 -11.04 -9.51 -7.27
CA GLN A 274 -9.91 -8.98 -8.00
C GLN A 274 -8.68 -8.94 -7.09
N ARG A 275 -7.86 -9.97 -7.15
CA ARG A 275 -6.74 -10.16 -6.23
C ARG A 275 -5.41 -10.25 -6.99
N ASP A 276 -4.39 -9.67 -6.39
CA ASP A 276 -3.02 -9.82 -6.87
C ASP A 276 -2.55 -11.27 -6.63
N PRO A 277 -2.09 -11.97 -7.68
CA PRO A 277 -1.75 -13.37 -7.57
C PRO A 277 -0.49 -13.66 -6.73
N ILE A 278 0.29 -12.64 -6.39
CA ILE A 278 1.50 -12.77 -5.57
C ILE A 278 1.19 -12.48 -4.10
N SER A 279 0.59 -11.33 -3.84
CA SER A 279 0.36 -10.82 -2.48
C SER A 279 -0.99 -11.20 -1.91
N ASP A 280 -1.88 -11.74 -2.73
CA ASP A 280 -3.29 -12.02 -2.39
C ASP A 280 -4.08 -10.76 -1.99
N GLN A 281 -3.57 -9.59 -2.32
CA GLN A 281 -4.23 -8.32 -2.02
C GLN A 281 -5.32 -8.03 -3.03
N THR A 282 -6.49 -7.62 -2.53
CA THR A 282 -7.60 -7.16 -3.38
C THR A 282 -7.24 -5.87 -4.10
N ASN A 283 -7.78 -5.68 -5.30
CA ASN A 283 -7.63 -4.43 -6.04
C ASN A 283 -8.40 -3.31 -5.35
N LEU A 284 -7.66 -2.31 -4.87
CA LEU A 284 -8.21 -1.13 -4.20
C LEU A 284 -7.94 0.16 -4.96
N LYS A 285 -7.22 0.11 -6.07
CA LYS A 285 -6.64 1.29 -6.71
C LYS A 285 -7.24 1.65 -8.06
N THR A 286 -7.69 0.67 -8.80
CA THR A 286 -8.13 0.87 -10.18
C THR A 286 -9.41 0.10 -10.43
N LEU A 287 -10.52 0.79 -10.31
CA LEU A 287 -11.85 0.30 -10.58
C LEU A 287 -12.53 1.27 -11.54
N LEU A 288 -13.53 0.83 -12.26
CA LEU A 288 -14.38 1.73 -13.03
C LEU A 288 -15.57 2.19 -12.21
N CYS A 289 -15.85 3.48 -12.28
CA CYS A 289 -16.99 4.09 -11.60
C CYS A 289 -17.74 5.05 -12.51
N ARG A 290 -18.93 5.42 -12.06
CA ARG A 290 -19.68 6.58 -12.54
C ARG A 290 -19.94 7.53 -11.37
N VAL A 291 -20.04 8.81 -11.67
CA VAL A 291 -20.30 9.85 -10.69
C VAL A 291 -21.53 10.63 -11.11
N ALA A 292 -22.41 10.92 -10.17
CA ALA A 292 -23.62 11.70 -10.38
C ALA A 292 -23.89 12.59 -9.17
N LYS A 293 -24.76 13.60 -9.31
CA LYS A 293 -25.35 14.28 -8.14
C LYS A 293 -26.10 13.28 -7.28
N ALA A 294 -25.99 13.43 -5.94
CA ALA A 294 -26.67 12.58 -4.96
C ALA A 294 -28.16 12.89 -4.90
#